data_a42e6940ef3ac89c381fb4384a87b1b1
#
_entry.id   a42e6940ef3ac89c381fb4384a87b1b1
#
_cell.length_a   1.000
_cell.length_b   1.000
_cell.length_c   1.000
_cell.angle_alpha   90.00
_cell.angle_beta   90.00
_cell.angle_gamma   90.00
#
_symmetry.space_group_name_H-M   'P 1'
#
loop_
_entity.id
_entity.type
_entity.pdbx_description
1 polymer ?
#
loop_
_entity_poly.entity_id
_entity_poly.type
_entity_poly.pdbx_seq_one_letter_code
_entity_poly.pdbx_strand_id
1 'polypeptide(L)'
;MNRRTSIILVLLLISVASLVYFQSQEESGNSGPMYDRFFAVEEKSDIHKIILTKRTGSPLVLEKESGEWLVQGEREVRPNLMDNLLLGLTKVSILSQPSQSLYEKIEKDFVTFGIKVQVFNAEDENIKTYYIGSDANDGKGTYYYMEGGERFYLMGLPGFEGSMRPRFDIAESGWWKRQILDYDPSSIKEIKVNYPRQAQESFHIIQESGDQYRVEPLGDRPKITRSFSNDRVKSYLKEFRRKGVLSYINDWTRIDTVLQIPSFAELEIISNEADTQQIIFIPETDQNIQGPYSQTPYQTFEFRYYVFLPATGDFAMAQHYLWRPVFRSYDYFFEG
;
A
#
# COMPACT_ATOMS: atom_id res chain seq x y z
N MET A 1 -4.36 -78.01 -5.04
CA MET A 1 -4.97 -76.71 -4.76
C MET A 1 -6.45 -76.85 -5.07
N ASN A 2 -7.34 -76.65 -4.12
CA ASN A 2 -8.77 -76.84 -4.31
C ASN A 2 -9.35 -75.80 -5.30
N ARG A 3 -10.24 -76.24 -6.22
CA ARG A 3 -10.88 -75.38 -7.24
C ARG A 3 -11.48 -74.10 -6.66
N ARG A 4 -11.92 -74.08 -5.41
CA ARG A 4 -12.41 -72.92 -4.66
C ARG A 4 -11.29 -71.92 -4.30
N THR A 5 -10.11 -72.42 -3.89
CA THR A 5 -8.94 -71.57 -3.57
C THR A 5 -8.37 -70.90 -4.84
N SER A 6 -8.40 -71.58 -5.99
CA SER A 6 -7.98 -71.01 -7.26
C SER A 6 -8.92 -69.85 -7.73
N ILE A 7 -10.24 -69.97 -7.54
CA ILE A 7 -11.23 -68.97 -7.86
C ILE A 7 -11.06 -67.74 -6.97
N ILE A 8 -10.84 -67.92 -5.67
CA ILE A 8 -10.60 -66.81 -4.72
C ILE A 8 -9.32 -66.05 -5.08
N LEU A 9 -8.26 -66.75 -5.47
CA LEU A 9 -6.98 -66.13 -5.86
C LEU A 9 -7.09 -65.32 -7.15
N VAL A 10 -7.88 -65.79 -8.12
CA VAL A 10 -8.16 -65.05 -9.36
C VAL A 10 -9.01 -63.81 -9.10
N LEU A 11 -10.01 -63.88 -8.23
CA LEU A 11 -10.84 -62.74 -7.84
C LEU A 11 -10.02 -61.70 -7.08
N LEU A 12 -9.09 -62.13 -6.24
CA LEU A 12 -8.18 -61.24 -5.49
C LEU A 12 -7.20 -60.53 -6.44
N LEU A 13 -6.66 -61.23 -7.43
CA LEU A 13 -5.81 -60.64 -8.48
C LEU A 13 -6.57 -59.64 -9.36
N ILE A 14 -7.81 -59.89 -9.71
CA ILE A 14 -8.65 -58.98 -10.47
C ILE A 14 -8.97 -57.74 -9.63
N SER A 15 -9.25 -57.88 -8.32
CA SER A 15 -9.52 -56.73 -7.43
C SER A 15 -8.28 -55.86 -7.24
N VAL A 16 -7.10 -56.47 -7.07
CA VAL A 16 -5.82 -55.73 -6.99
C VAL A 16 -5.50 -55.05 -8.30
N ALA A 17 -5.68 -55.71 -9.43
CA ALA A 17 -5.49 -55.13 -10.76
C ALA A 17 -6.45 -53.97 -11.05
N SER A 18 -7.72 -54.10 -10.61
CA SER A 18 -8.68 -52.97 -10.73
C SER A 18 -8.33 -51.83 -9.81
N LEU A 19 -7.87 -52.08 -8.59
CA LEU A 19 -7.40 -51.02 -7.66
C LEU A 19 -6.17 -50.27 -8.24
N VAL A 20 -5.19 -51.00 -8.75
CA VAL A 20 -4.01 -50.42 -9.42
C VAL A 20 -4.42 -49.65 -10.68
N TYR A 21 -5.38 -50.19 -11.46
CA TYR A 21 -5.91 -49.48 -12.64
C TYR A 21 -6.66 -48.20 -12.26
N PHE A 22 -7.48 -48.21 -11.19
CA PHE A 22 -8.15 -46.99 -10.71
C PHE A 22 -7.17 -45.99 -10.13
N GLN A 23 -6.17 -46.41 -9.36
CA GLN A 23 -5.10 -45.51 -8.89
C GLN A 23 -4.28 -44.90 -10.05
N SER A 24 -3.96 -45.70 -11.08
CA SER A 24 -3.26 -45.20 -12.26
C SER A 24 -4.12 -44.27 -13.13
N GLN A 25 -5.44 -44.36 -13.08
CA GLN A 25 -6.34 -43.38 -13.75
C GLN A 25 -6.50 -42.09 -12.96
N GLU A 26 -6.46 -42.10 -11.64
CA GLU A 26 -6.42 -40.88 -10.85
C GLU A 26 -5.11 -40.11 -11.07
N GLU A 27 -3.98 -40.75 -11.30
CA GLU A 27 -2.70 -40.16 -11.64
C GLU A 27 -2.65 -39.64 -13.09
N SER A 28 -3.38 -40.22 -14.05
CA SER A 28 -3.29 -39.80 -15.46
C SER A 28 -4.10 -38.54 -15.81
N GLY A 29 -4.92 -38.03 -14.92
CA GLY A 29 -5.59 -36.74 -15.06
C GLY A 29 -4.72 -35.54 -14.61
N ASN A 30 -3.56 -35.78 -14.01
CA ASN A 30 -2.82 -34.79 -13.26
C ASN A 30 -1.28 -34.89 -13.43
N SER A 31 -0.79 -35.45 -14.51
CA SER A 31 0.62 -35.76 -14.75
C SER A 31 1.38 -34.66 -15.50
N GLY A 32 1.43 -33.46 -14.92
CA GLY A 32 2.52 -32.51 -15.17
C GLY A 32 3.62 -32.72 -14.11
N PRO A 33 4.83 -32.21 -14.31
CA PRO A 33 5.87 -32.26 -13.30
C PRO A 33 5.31 -31.71 -11.99
N MET A 34 5.58 -32.39 -10.87
CA MET A 34 4.96 -32.07 -9.58
C MET A 34 5.24 -30.64 -9.12
N TYR A 35 6.39 -30.05 -9.53
CA TYR A 35 6.77 -28.66 -9.24
C TYR A 35 5.87 -27.62 -9.93
N ASP A 36 5.25 -27.96 -11.03
CA ASP A 36 4.39 -27.08 -11.85
C ASP A 36 3.14 -26.58 -11.12
N ARG A 37 2.81 -27.20 -9.97
CA ARG A 37 1.60 -26.93 -9.18
C ARG A 37 1.84 -26.16 -7.89
N PHE A 38 3.09 -26.04 -7.45
CA PHE A 38 3.41 -25.44 -6.16
C PHE A 38 3.69 -23.92 -6.29
N PHE A 39 2.64 -23.13 -6.47
CA PHE A 39 2.74 -21.67 -6.55
C PHE A 39 2.93 -21.01 -5.19
N ALA A 40 2.34 -21.55 -4.14
CA ALA A 40 2.45 -20.97 -2.81
C ALA A 40 3.85 -21.15 -2.22
N VAL A 41 4.32 -20.12 -1.50
CA VAL A 41 5.45 -20.23 -0.58
C VAL A 41 4.92 -20.76 0.74
N GLU A 42 5.56 -21.77 1.32
CA GLU A 42 5.06 -22.45 2.50
C GLU A 42 4.98 -21.55 3.72
N GLU A 43 6.08 -20.84 4.00
CA GLU A 43 6.20 -19.97 5.16
C GLU A 43 6.41 -18.51 4.76
N LYS A 44 5.63 -17.60 5.38
CA LYS A 44 5.77 -16.15 5.18
C LYS A 44 7.16 -15.65 5.59
N SER A 45 7.78 -16.29 6.56
CA SER A 45 9.13 -15.97 7.06
C SER A 45 10.22 -16.14 6.02
N ASP A 46 10.01 -17.01 5.02
CA ASP A 46 11.01 -17.29 3.99
C ASP A 46 11.05 -16.23 2.89
N ILE A 47 10.07 -15.33 2.88
CA ILE A 47 9.98 -14.28 1.88
C ILE A 47 10.72 -13.04 2.37
N HIS A 48 11.83 -12.69 1.69
CA HIS A 48 12.65 -11.52 2.00
C HIS A 48 12.73 -10.51 0.87
N LYS A 49 12.58 -10.96 -0.38
CA LYS A 49 12.52 -10.07 -1.53
C LYS A 49 11.51 -10.58 -2.57
N ILE A 50 10.78 -9.65 -3.18
CA ILE A 50 9.79 -9.93 -4.23
C ILE A 50 10.09 -8.97 -5.38
N ILE A 51 10.20 -9.52 -6.59
CA ILE A 51 10.36 -8.72 -7.80
C ILE A 51 9.14 -8.94 -8.69
N LEU A 52 8.44 -7.86 -9.00
CA LEU A 52 7.29 -7.83 -9.89
C LEU A 52 7.70 -7.15 -11.20
N THR A 53 7.77 -7.92 -12.28
CA THR A 53 8.15 -7.41 -13.61
C THR A 53 6.96 -7.44 -14.54
N LYS A 54 6.53 -6.28 -15.01
CA LYS A 54 5.53 -6.12 -16.07
C LYS A 54 6.22 -6.05 -17.43
N ARG A 55 5.45 -6.17 -18.50
CA ARG A 55 5.97 -6.06 -19.87
C ARG A 55 6.64 -4.71 -20.13
N THR A 56 6.10 -3.65 -19.57
CA THR A 56 6.60 -2.28 -19.73
C THR A 56 6.91 -1.66 -18.37
N GLY A 57 7.95 -0.85 -18.32
CA GLY A 57 8.44 -0.21 -17.08
C GLY A 57 9.57 -0.98 -16.44
N SER A 58 10.11 -0.42 -15.37
CA SER A 58 11.15 -1.05 -14.56
C SER A 58 10.54 -2.12 -13.64
N PRO A 59 11.29 -3.16 -13.28
CA PRO A 59 10.87 -4.10 -12.25
C PRO A 59 10.62 -3.39 -10.92
N LEU A 60 9.53 -3.74 -10.24
CA LEU A 60 9.26 -3.30 -8.89
C LEU A 60 9.92 -4.27 -7.91
N VAL A 61 10.82 -3.76 -7.08
CA VAL A 61 11.50 -4.54 -6.04
C VAL A 61 10.91 -4.18 -4.69
N LEU A 62 10.42 -5.19 -3.98
CA LEU A 62 9.99 -5.10 -2.58
C LEU A 62 10.96 -5.95 -1.77
N GLU A 63 11.70 -5.34 -0.86
CA GLU A 63 12.76 -6.00 -0.10
C GLU A 63 12.62 -5.70 1.40
N LYS A 64 12.94 -6.69 2.22
CA LYS A 64 12.85 -6.57 3.68
C LYS A 64 14.21 -6.23 4.25
N GLU A 65 14.32 -5.04 4.84
CA GLU A 65 15.52 -4.55 5.52
C GLU A 65 15.21 -4.20 6.96
N SER A 66 16.02 -4.67 7.89
CA SER A 66 15.85 -4.40 9.33
C SER A 66 14.45 -4.67 9.89
N GLY A 67 13.71 -5.59 9.27
CA GLY A 67 12.35 -5.97 9.66
C GLY A 67 11.23 -5.24 8.90
N GLU A 68 11.54 -4.15 8.22
CA GLU A 68 10.58 -3.36 7.43
C GLU A 68 10.67 -3.70 5.94
N TRP A 69 9.55 -3.57 5.22
CA TRP A 69 9.51 -3.73 3.77
C TRP A 69 9.73 -2.39 3.07
N LEU A 70 10.69 -2.37 2.15
CA LEU A 70 11.02 -1.20 1.35
C LEU A 70 10.68 -1.42 -0.14
N VAL A 71 10.27 -0.36 -0.81
CA VAL A 71 10.14 -0.27 -2.26
C VAL A 71 11.46 0.24 -2.80
N GLN A 72 12.08 -0.47 -3.73
CA GLN A 72 13.36 -0.10 -4.36
C GLN A 72 14.51 0.16 -3.36
N GLY A 73 14.44 -0.40 -2.14
CA GLY A 73 15.42 -0.15 -1.07
C GLY A 73 15.33 1.24 -0.42
N GLU A 74 14.34 2.07 -0.77
CA GLU A 74 14.32 3.48 -0.36
C GLU A 74 13.09 3.84 0.49
N ARG A 75 11.91 3.32 0.13
CA ARG A 75 10.65 3.79 0.69
C ARG A 75 9.88 2.70 1.40
N GLU A 76 9.42 2.99 2.59
CA GLU A 76 8.56 2.07 3.34
C GLU A 76 7.29 1.68 2.55
N VAL A 77 7.01 0.39 2.54
CA VAL A 77 5.80 -0.18 1.92
C VAL A 77 4.59 0.06 2.80
N ARG A 78 3.43 0.27 2.19
CA ARG A 78 2.13 0.26 2.89
C ARG A 78 1.86 -1.11 3.50
N PRO A 79 1.75 -1.23 4.85
CA PRO A 79 1.63 -2.53 5.51
C PRO A 79 0.46 -3.38 5.00
N ASN A 80 -0.70 -2.76 4.81
CA ASN A 80 -1.90 -3.48 4.34
C ASN A 80 -1.78 -4.03 2.91
N LEU A 81 -1.00 -3.38 2.04
CA LEU A 81 -0.74 -3.91 0.69
C LEU A 81 0.26 -5.05 0.75
N MET A 82 1.30 -4.91 1.58
CA MET A 82 2.27 -5.96 1.78
C MET A 82 1.63 -7.22 2.36
N ASP A 83 0.80 -7.08 3.39
CA ASP A 83 0.05 -8.22 3.96
C ASP A 83 -0.84 -8.90 2.93
N ASN A 84 -1.48 -8.11 2.05
CA ASN A 84 -2.35 -8.64 1.00
C ASN A 84 -1.55 -9.37 -0.09
N LEU A 85 -0.36 -8.86 -0.46
CA LEU A 85 0.55 -9.53 -1.37
C LEU A 85 1.07 -10.84 -0.77
N LEU A 86 1.58 -10.80 0.46
CA LEU A 86 2.09 -11.97 1.17
C LEU A 86 1.02 -13.05 1.36
N LEU A 87 -0.23 -12.65 1.64
CA LEU A 87 -1.37 -13.57 1.64
C LEU A 87 -1.53 -14.25 0.27
N GLY A 88 -1.44 -13.47 -0.82
CA GLY A 88 -1.50 -13.99 -2.18
C GLY A 88 -0.36 -14.97 -2.50
N LEU A 89 0.85 -14.72 -1.98
CA LEU A 89 2.02 -15.58 -2.19
C LEU A 89 1.97 -16.87 -1.37
N THR A 90 1.39 -16.84 -0.18
CA THR A 90 1.43 -17.99 0.77
C THR A 90 0.16 -18.85 0.78
N LYS A 91 -0.99 -18.30 0.37
CA LYS A 91 -2.28 -19.00 0.46
C LYS A 91 -2.94 -19.24 -0.89
N VAL A 92 -2.28 -18.87 -1.98
CA VAL A 92 -2.80 -19.14 -3.32
C VAL A 92 -2.97 -20.67 -3.54
N SER A 93 -4.07 -21.05 -4.16
CA SER A 93 -4.40 -22.45 -4.44
C SER A 93 -4.97 -22.60 -5.85
N ILE A 94 -4.83 -23.81 -6.39
CA ILE A 94 -5.41 -24.17 -7.68
C ILE A 94 -6.91 -24.32 -7.51
N LEU A 95 -7.67 -23.57 -8.29
CA LEU A 95 -9.13 -23.73 -8.41
C LEU A 95 -9.47 -24.76 -9.48
N SER A 96 -8.82 -24.68 -10.65
CA SER A 96 -8.99 -25.60 -11.75
C SER A 96 -7.86 -25.48 -12.78
N GLN A 97 -7.82 -26.43 -13.71
CA GLN A 97 -7.02 -26.34 -14.91
C GLN A 97 -7.93 -25.91 -16.07
N PRO A 98 -7.56 -24.87 -16.86
CA PRO A 98 -8.35 -24.46 -18.02
C PRO A 98 -8.38 -25.55 -19.09
N SER A 99 -9.44 -25.57 -19.91
CA SER A 99 -9.51 -26.47 -21.05
C SER A 99 -8.45 -26.10 -22.09
N GLN A 100 -7.98 -27.07 -22.82
CA GLN A 100 -6.93 -26.89 -23.84
C GLN A 100 -7.36 -25.89 -24.96
N SER A 101 -8.65 -25.77 -25.21
CA SER A 101 -9.20 -24.79 -26.16
C SER A 101 -9.00 -23.32 -25.74
N LEU A 102 -8.73 -23.05 -24.48
CA LEU A 102 -8.46 -21.73 -23.96
C LEU A 102 -6.97 -21.37 -23.96
N TYR A 103 -6.07 -22.33 -24.18
CA TYR A 103 -4.62 -22.13 -24.03
C TYR A 103 -4.09 -21.03 -24.95
N GLU A 104 -4.46 -21.00 -26.22
CA GLU A 104 -4.01 -19.97 -27.16
C GLU A 104 -4.40 -18.55 -26.72
N LYS A 105 -5.62 -18.39 -26.20
CA LYS A 105 -6.07 -17.10 -25.66
C LYS A 105 -5.29 -16.72 -24.41
N ILE A 106 -5.16 -17.67 -23.46
CA ILE A 106 -4.44 -17.44 -22.19
C ILE A 106 -2.98 -17.06 -22.48
N GLU A 107 -2.31 -17.76 -23.41
CA GLU A 107 -0.92 -17.47 -23.79
C GLU A 107 -0.78 -16.05 -24.37
N LYS A 108 -1.68 -15.62 -25.25
CA LYS A 108 -1.70 -14.24 -25.77
C LYS A 108 -1.88 -13.22 -24.64
N ASP A 109 -2.74 -13.50 -23.66
CA ASP A 109 -2.98 -12.65 -22.52
C ASP A 109 -1.71 -12.53 -21.64
N PHE A 110 -0.97 -13.64 -21.42
CA PHE A 110 0.31 -13.61 -20.70
C PHE A 110 1.35 -12.76 -21.43
N VAL A 111 1.47 -12.87 -22.74
CA VAL A 111 2.39 -12.05 -23.54
C VAL A 111 2.02 -10.55 -23.44
N THR A 112 0.75 -10.23 -23.31
CA THR A 112 0.27 -8.84 -23.33
C THR A 112 0.25 -8.22 -21.93
N PHE A 113 -0.24 -8.95 -20.95
CA PHE A 113 -0.55 -8.45 -19.60
C PHE A 113 0.19 -9.19 -18.48
N GLY A 114 1.02 -10.16 -18.81
CA GLY A 114 1.70 -11.00 -17.83
C GLY A 114 2.54 -10.18 -16.83
N ILE A 115 2.48 -10.59 -15.57
CA ILE A 115 3.36 -10.09 -14.52
C ILE A 115 4.24 -11.25 -14.07
N LYS A 116 5.55 -11.12 -14.26
CA LYS A 116 6.51 -12.07 -13.70
C LYS A 116 6.67 -11.77 -12.21
N VAL A 117 6.51 -12.81 -11.40
CA VAL A 117 6.68 -12.76 -9.94
C VAL A 117 7.89 -13.62 -9.61
N GLN A 118 8.87 -13.03 -8.96
CA GLN A 118 10.04 -13.72 -8.44
C GLN A 118 10.12 -13.51 -6.94
N VAL A 119 10.28 -14.58 -6.18
CA VAL A 119 10.35 -14.55 -4.72
C VAL A 119 11.70 -15.09 -4.27
N PHE A 120 12.33 -14.40 -3.33
CA PHE A 120 13.65 -14.71 -2.83
C PHE A 120 13.64 -14.86 -1.30
N ASN A 121 14.50 -15.73 -0.80
CA ASN A 121 14.75 -15.92 0.64
C ASN A 121 15.78 -14.88 1.18
N ALA A 122 16.16 -15.04 2.45
CA ALA A 122 17.13 -14.15 3.12
C ALA A 122 18.55 -14.23 2.54
N GLU A 123 18.89 -15.35 1.93
CA GLU A 123 20.18 -15.60 1.28
C GLU A 123 20.24 -15.12 -0.17
N ASP A 124 19.18 -14.39 -0.61
CA ASP A 124 18.99 -13.91 -1.99
C ASP A 124 18.85 -15.06 -3.02
N GLU A 125 18.45 -16.24 -2.58
CA GLU A 125 18.16 -17.37 -3.45
C GLU A 125 16.73 -17.26 -3.98
N ASN A 126 16.54 -17.43 -5.29
CA ASN A 126 15.22 -17.46 -5.91
C ASN A 126 14.48 -18.75 -5.53
N ILE A 127 13.43 -18.64 -4.72
CA ILE A 127 12.65 -19.79 -4.25
C ILE A 127 11.39 -20.04 -5.08
N LYS A 128 10.86 -19.03 -5.79
CA LYS A 128 9.71 -19.14 -6.69
C LYS A 128 9.81 -18.18 -7.85
N THR A 129 9.46 -18.66 -9.02
CA THR A 129 9.24 -17.81 -10.20
C THR A 129 8.02 -18.30 -10.98
N TYR A 130 7.07 -17.42 -11.19
CA TYR A 130 5.87 -17.70 -11.97
C TYR A 130 5.30 -16.42 -12.59
N TYR A 131 4.34 -16.60 -13.48
CA TYR A 131 3.68 -15.51 -14.19
C TYR A 131 2.21 -15.46 -13.80
N ILE A 132 1.68 -14.25 -13.66
CA ILE A 132 0.26 -13.95 -13.43
C ILE A 132 -0.31 -13.36 -14.71
N GLY A 133 -1.33 -13.97 -15.23
CA GLY A 133 -2.02 -13.55 -16.45
C GLY A 133 -3.29 -12.75 -16.20
N SER A 134 -4.25 -12.90 -17.12
CA SER A 134 -5.59 -12.33 -17.02
C SER A 134 -6.47 -13.13 -16.06
N ASP A 135 -7.58 -12.51 -15.66
CA ASP A 135 -8.64 -13.17 -14.92
C ASP A 135 -9.47 -14.10 -15.82
N ALA A 136 -10.08 -15.10 -15.21
CA ALA A 136 -11.09 -15.90 -15.89
C ALA A 136 -12.31 -15.04 -16.27
N ASN A 137 -13.02 -15.42 -17.33
CA ASN A 137 -14.15 -14.65 -17.84
C ASN A 137 -15.30 -14.50 -16.81
N ASP A 138 -15.41 -15.43 -15.87
CA ASP A 138 -16.40 -15.39 -14.79
C ASP A 138 -15.91 -14.61 -13.55
N GLY A 139 -14.67 -14.07 -13.59
CA GLY A 139 -14.06 -13.29 -12.53
C GLY A 139 -13.68 -14.09 -11.27
N LYS A 140 -13.77 -15.42 -11.29
CA LYS A 140 -13.57 -16.24 -10.09
C LYS A 140 -12.13 -16.60 -9.76
N GLY A 141 -11.17 -16.14 -10.54
CA GLY A 141 -9.74 -16.40 -10.32
C GLY A 141 -8.90 -15.79 -11.43
N THR A 142 -7.60 -15.99 -11.33
CA THR A 142 -6.59 -15.45 -12.25
C THR A 142 -5.73 -16.60 -12.79
N TYR A 143 -5.37 -16.57 -14.06
CA TYR A 143 -4.51 -17.60 -14.64
C TYR A 143 -3.05 -17.39 -14.23
N TYR A 144 -2.42 -18.49 -13.78
CA TYR A 144 -1.00 -18.53 -13.42
C TYR A 144 -0.27 -19.56 -14.29
N TYR A 145 1.03 -19.29 -14.49
CA TYR A 145 1.95 -20.17 -15.21
C TYR A 145 3.28 -20.25 -14.46
N MET A 146 3.71 -21.44 -14.10
CA MET A 146 5.00 -21.68 -13.43
C MET A 146 6.14 -21.52 -14.45
N GLU A 147 7.22 -20.82 -14.10
CA GLU A 147 8.39 -20.73 -14.99
C GLU A 147 8.96 -22.13 -15.26
N GLY A 148 9.09 -22.46 -16.56
CA GLY A 148 9.50 -23.81 -16.98
C GLY A 148 8.42 -24.89 -16.87
N GLY A 149 7.19 -24.52 -16.47
CA GLY A 149 6.04 -25.42 -16.44
C GLY A 149 5.44 -25.64 -17.85
N GLU A 150 4.49 -26.57 -17.92
CA GLU A 150 3.82 -26.91 -19.18
C GLU A 150 2.34 -26.50 -19.22
N ARG A 151 1.79 -26.07 -18.06
CA ARG A 151 0.34 -25.89 -17.90
C ARG A 151 -0.03 -24.57 -17.28
N PHE A 152 -1.18 -24.05 -17.71
CA PHE A 152 -1.85 -22.94 -17.05
C PHE A 152 -2.78 -23.46 -15.96
N TYR A 153 -2.90 -22.69 -14.86
CA TYR A 153 -3.81 -22.99 -13.77
C TYR A 153 -4.66 -21.77 -13.46
N LEU A 154 -5.93 -21.97 -13.19
CA LEU A 154 -6.79 -20.96 -12.59
C LEU A 154 -6.55 -20.96 -11.08
N MET A 155 -6.09 -19.83 -10.57
CA MET A 155 -5.66 -19.69 -9.18
C MET A 155 -6.58 -18.75 -8.41
N GLY A 156 -6.70 -18.98 -7.10
CA GLY A 156 -7.48 -18.15 -6.19
C GLY A 156 -7.03 -18.32 -4.75
N LEU A 157 -7.75 -17.70 -3.83
CA LEU A 157 -7.56 -17.89 -2.39
C LEU A 157 -8.72 -18.71 -1.83
N PRO A 158 -8.47 -19.63 -0.89
CA PRO A 158 -9.54 -20.35 -0.19
C PRO A 158 -10.53 -19.37 0.46
N GLY A 159 -11.82 -19.56 0.16
CA GLY A 159 -12.89 -18.71 0.71
C GLY A 159 -13.01 -17.31 0.11
N PHE A 160 -12.25 -16.99 -0.95
CA PHE A 160 -12.35 -15.72 -1.67
C PHE A 160 -12.65 -15.98 -3.15
N GLU A 161 -13.74 -15.43 -3.65
CA GLU A 161 -14.06 -15.40 -5.08
C GLU A 161 -13.63 -14.05 -5.65
N GLY A 162 -12.74 -14.05 -6.64
CA GLY A 162 -12.30 -12.83 -7.29
C GLY A 162 -10.90 -12.90 -7.90
N SER A 163 -10.51 -11.80 -8.51
CA SER A 163 -9.20 -11.64 -9.12
C SER A 163 -8.08 -11.62 -8.08
N MET A 164 -6.99 -12.33 -8.41
CA MET A 164 -5.73 -12.25 -7.67
C MET A 164 -4.87 -11.08 -8.14
N ARG A 165 -5.06 -10.64 -9.39
CA ARG A 165 -4.23 -9.66 -10.07
C ARG A 165 -4.06 -8.31 -9.33
N PRO A 166 -5.09 -7.71 -8.69
CA PRO A 166 -4.94 -6.44 -7.99
C PRO A 166 -3.92 -6.44 -6.84
N ARG A 167 -3.48 -7.62 -6.38
CA ARG A 167 -2.40 -7.73 -5.36
C ARG A 167 -1.02 -7.48 -5.94
N PHE A 168 -0.86 -7.65 -7.24
CA PHE A 168 0.41 -7.61 -7.96
C PHE A 168 0.50 -6.43 -8.94
N ASP A 169 -0.63 -5.95 -9.45
CA ASP A 169 -0.72 -4.93 -10.49
C ASP A 169 -0.92 -3.53 -9.91
N ILE A 170 0.00 -3.11 -9.05
CA ILE A 170 0.00 -1.79 -8.42
C ILE A 170 1.18 -0.99 -8.98
N ALA A 171 0.97 0.29 -9.27
CA ALA A 171 2.06 1.20 -9.62
C ALA A 171 3.01 1.39 -8.44
N GLU A 172 4.27 1.68 -8.69
CA GLU A 172 5.30 1.82 -7.65
C GLU A 172 4.87 2.78 -6.53
N SER A 173 4.47 4.00 -6.88
CA SER A 173 4.00 5.00 -5.90
C SER A 173 2.77 4.56 -5.10
N GLY A 174 2.00 3.60 -5.62
CA GLY A 174 0.88 2.99 -4.90
C GLY A 174 1.31 2.14 -3.71
N TRP A 175 2.53 1.61 -3.74
CA TRP A 175 3.12 0.81 -2.65
C TRP A 175 3.67 1.67 -1.51
N TRP A 176 4.00 2.93 -1.75
CA TRP A 176 4.64 3.80 -0.76
C TRP A 176 3.74 4.04 0.45
N LYS A 177 4.33 4.04 1.64
CA LYS A 177 3.65 4.40 2.88
C LYS A 177 3.06 5.80 2.75
N ARG A 178 1.77 5.92 3.03
CA ARG A 178 1.04 7.19 2.89
C ARG A 178 1.09 8.06 4.13
N GLN A 179 1.49 7.51 5.27
CA GLN A 179 1.68 8.26 6.49
C GLN A 179 2.93 9.12 6.37
N ILE A 180 2.76 10.43 6.48
CA ILE A 180 3.85 11.40 6.37
C ILE A 180 4.17 12.10 7.68
N LEU A 181 3.29 12.01 8.68
CA LEU A 181 3.53 12.48 10.05
C LEU A 181 3.10 11.42 11.06
N ASP A 182 3.91 11.24 12.09
CA ASP A 182 3.56 10.46 13.29
C ASP A 182 4.40 10.92 14.49
N TYR A 183 4.16 12.14 14.94
CA TYR A 183 4.85 12.67 16.11
C TYR A 183 4.10 12.34 17.41
N ASP A 184 4.81 11.85 18.41
CA ASP A 184 4.31 11.92 19.78
C ASP A 184 4.25 13.38 20.20
N PRO A 185 3.15 13.84 20.83
CA PRO A 185 3.05 15.24 21.30
C PRO A 185 4.23 15.72 22.13
N SER A 186 4.82 14.84 22.94
CA SER A 186 5.99 15.15 23.79
C SER A 186 7.30 15.29 23.02
N SER A 187 7.39 14.77 21.80
CA SER A 187 8.57 14.89 20.95
C SER A 187 8.60 16.17 20.10
N ILE A 188 7.52 16.95 20.10
CA ILE A 188 7.41 18.16 19.30
C ILE A 188 7.96 19.35 20.11
N LYS A 189 9.03 19.95 19.60
CA LYS A 189 9.65 21.12 20.19
C LYS A 189 9.01 22.42 19.68
N GLU A 190 8.80 22.52 18.36
CA GLU A 190 8.24 23.71 17.74
C GLU A 190 7.29 23.32 16.60
N ILE A 191 6.25 24.12 16.43
CA ILE A 191 5.36 24.07 15.24
C ILE A 191 5.16 25.47 14.73
N LYS A 192 5.41 25.68 13.43
CA LYS A 192 5.02 26.90 12.73
C LYS A 192 3.96 26.55 11.70
N VAL A 193 2.88 27.32 11.71
CA VAL A 193 1.83 27.26 10.69
C VAL A 193 1.70 28.62 10.06
N ASN A 194 2.14 28.74 8.82
CA ASN A 194 2.05 29.94 8.04
C ASN A 194 0.89 29.86 7.04
N TYR A 195 0.05 30.88 7.01
CA TYR A 195 -1.04 31.05 6.04
C TYR A 195 -0.73 32.25 5.14
N PRO A 196 -0.06 32.11 3.98
CA PRO A 196 0.38 33.24 3.16
C PRO A 196 -0.73 34.20 2.74
N ARG A 197 -1.96 33.67 2.56
CA ARG A 197 -3.14 34.48 2.19
C ARG A 197 -3.84 35.13 3.39
N GLN A 198 -3.47 34.74 4.62
CA GLN A 198 -4.09 35.18 5.88
C GLN A 198 -3.06 35.23 7.00
N ALA A 199 -2.02 36.02 6.80
CA ALA A 199 -0.86 36.07 7.68
C ALA A 199 -1.21 36.34 9.16
N GLN A 200 -2.30 37.05 9.45
CA GLN A 200 -2.80 37.33 10.80
C GLN A 200 -3.23 36.05 11.54
N GLU A 201 -3.52 34.95 10.83
CA GLU A 201 -3.93 33.67 11.42
C GLU A 201 -2.76 32.71 11.65
N SER A 202 -1.58 33.11 11.16
CA SER A 202 -0.34 32.32 11.28
C SER A 202 0.20 32.35 12.71
N PHE A 203 0.78 31.25 13.15
CA PHE A 203 1.27 31.12 14.51
C PHE A 203 2.50 30.22 14.63
N HIS A 204 3.23 30.39 15.74
CA HIS A 204 4.36 29.60 16.14
C HIS A 204 4.16 29.10 17.57
N ILE A 205 4.14 27.78 17.75
CA ILE A 205 4.12 27.12 19.05
C ILE A 205 5.54 26.73 19.42
N ILE A 206 5.96 27.05 20.64
CA ILE A 206 7.27 26.74 21.18
C ILE A 206 7.07 26.01 22.51
N GLN A 207 7.69 24.86 22.67
CA GLN A 207 7.79 24.20 23.96
C GLN A 207 8.84 24.91 24.82
N GLU A 208 8.47 25.43 25.98
CA GLU A 208 9.40 26.13 26.87
C GLU A 208 10.04 25.17 27.89
N SER A 209 9.22 24.46 28.64
CA SER A 209 9.71 23.45 29.60
C SER A 209 8.61 22.44 29.97
N GLY A 210 8.92 21.16 29.91
CA GLY A 210 7.95 20.09 30.18
C GLY A 210 6.71 20.27 29.30
N ASP A 211 5.55 20.40 29.95
CA ASP A 211 4.23 20.57 29.31
C ASP A 211 3.80 22.03 29.17
N GLN A 212 4.72 22.99 29.24
CA GLN A 212 4.44 24.42 29.09
C GLN A 212 4.82 24.88 27.69
N TYR A 213 3.91 25.63 27.08
CA TYR A 213 4.06 26.10 25.70
C TYR A 213 3.83 27.59 25.63
N ARG A 214 4.47 28.22 24.65
CA ARG A 214 4.23 29.60 24.24
C ARG A 214 3.73 29.61 22.82
N VAL A 215 2.75 30.46 22.52
CA VAL A 215 2.22 30.63 21.16
C VAL A 215 2.38 32.08 20.75
N GLU A 216 3.07 32.29 19.65
CA GLU A 216 3.35 33.60 19.08
C GLU A 216 2.67 33.76 17.71
N PRO A 217 2.20 34.97 17.36
CA PRO A 217 1.74 35.21 15.99
C PRO A 217 2.97 35.30 15.07
N LEU A 218 2.84 34.81 13.84
CA LEU A 218 3.84 35.01 12.77
C LEU A 218 3.53 36.25 11.93
N GLY A 219 2.27 36.69 11.90
CA GLY A 219 1.85 37.92 11.22
C GLY A 219 1.70 39.12 12.17
N ASP A 220 1.69 40.31 11.59
CA ASP A 220 1.36 41.53 12.34
C ASP A 220 -0.14 41.54 12.68
N ARG A 221 -0.43 41.60 13.99
CA ARG A 221 -1.80 41.60 14.49
C ARG A 221 -1.90 42.25 15.88
N PRO A 222 -3.11 42.75 16.26
CA PRO A 222 -3.37 43.26 17.59
C PRO A 222 -3.15 42.18 18.68
N LYS A 223 -2.60 42.63 19.84
CA LYS A 223 -2.42 41.70 20.99
C LYS A 223 -3.77 41.18 21.46
N ILE A 224 -3.84 39.86 21.62
CA ILE A 224 -5.01 39.22 22.21
C ILE A 224 -5.04 39.48 23.72
N THR A 225 -6.19 39.90 24.22
CA THR A 225 -6.41 40.19 25.65
C THR A 225 -7.03 39.00 26.40
N ARG A 226 -7.47 37.97 25.69
CA ARG A 226 -8.05 36.74 26.26
C ARG A 226 -6.96 35.86 26.87
N SER A 227 -7.34 35.03 27.85
CA SER A 227 -6.43 34.10 28.52
C SER A 227 -5.91 33.03 27.58
N PHE A 228 -4.62 32.78 27.61
CA PHE A 228 -4.00 31.69 26.87
C PHE A 228 -4.33 30.35 27.52
N SER A 229 -4.59 29.33 26.70
CA SER A 229 -4.93 27.98 27.14
C SER A 229 -3.88 26.94 26.72
N ASN A 230 -3.05 26.54 27.66
CA ASN A 230 -2.05 25.49 27.46
C ASN A 230 -2.70 24.13 27.09
N ASP A 231 -3.91 23.85 27.60
CA ASP A 231 -4.62 22.61 27.30
C ASP A 231 -5.10 22.54 25.83
N ARG A 232 -5.40 23.69 25.22
CA ARG A 232 -5.70 23.75 23.79
C ARG A 232 -4.47 23.44 22.95
N VAL A 233 -3.29 23.88 23.39
CA VAL A 233 -2.03 23.50 22.72
C VAL A 233 -1.80 21.99 22.83
N LYS A 234 -1.91 21.42 24.02
CA LYS A 234 -1.77 19.97 24.24
C LYS A 234 -2.75 19.15 23.38
N SER A 235 -3.98 19.62 23.25
CA SER A 235 -5.00 18.98 22.40
C SER A 235 -4.62 19.09 20.92
N TYR A 236 -4.10 20.24 20.49
CA TYR A 236 -3.67 20.48 19.13
C TYR A 236 -2.47 19.61 18.73
N LEU A 237 -1.49 19.43 19.60
CA LEU A 237 -0.32 18.61 19.33
C LEU A 237 -0.67 17.14 19.05
N LYS A 238 -1.79 16.63 19.58
CA LYS A 238 -2.28 15.26 19.29
C LYS A 238 -2.70 15.09 17.84
N GLU A 239 -3.00 16.18 17.13
CA GLU A 239 -3.40 16.14 15.72
C GLU A 239 -2.24 15.80 14.77
N PHE A 240 -1.00 15.78 15.25
CA PHE A 240 0.19 15.45 14.47
C PHE A 240 0.55 13.97 14.48
N ARG A 241 -0.31 13.14 15.07
CA ARG A 241 -0.18 11.69 14.99
C ARG A 241 -0.89 11.13 13.76
N ARG A 242 -0.23 10.20 13.07
CA ARG A 242 -0.79 9.38 11.95
C ARG A 242 -1.51 10.21 10.88
N LYS A 243 -0.89 11.30 10.46
CA LYS A 243 -1.36 12.07 9.30
C LYS A 243 -0.73 11.53 8.02
N GLY A 244 -1.50 11.53 6.96
CA GLY A 244 -1.05 10.98 5.70
C GLY A 244 -1.64 11.67 4.49
N VAL A 245 -1.20 11.20 3.32
CA VAL A 245 -1.67 11.63 2.00
C VAL A 245 -2.62 10.61 1.39
N LEU A 246 -3.41 11.03 0.43
CA LEU A 246 -4.30 10.16 -0.33
C LEU A 246 -3.52 9.31 -1.34
N SER A 247 -2.60 9.97 -2.07
CA SER A 247 -1.74 9.36 -3.08
C SER A 247 -0.55 10.26 -3.36
N TYR A 248 0.57 9.66 -3.77
CA TYR A 248 1.66 10.37 -4.42
C TYR A 248 1.33 10.53 -5.92
N ILE A 249 1.73 11.66 -6.50
CA ILE A 249 1.49 12.04 -7.91
C ILE A 249 2.75 12.65 -8.52
N ASN A 250 3.92 12.09 -8.20
CA ASN A 250 5.23 12.61 -8.65
C ASN A 250 5.39 12.62 -10.18
N ASP A 251 4.67 11.73 -10.89
CA ASP A 251 4.73 11.66 -12.36
C ASP A 251 3.80 12.66 -13.06
N TRP A 252 3.12 13.52 -12.29
CA TRP A 252 2.16 14.45 -12.87
C TRP A 252 2.84 15.61 -13.57
N THR A 253 2.54 15.84 -14.82
CA THR A 253 3.21 16.83 -15.68
C THR A 253 2.93 18.29 -15.34
N ARG A 254 1.97 18.56 -14.44
CA ARG A 254 1.55 19.93 -14.06
C ARG A 254 2.10 20.39 -12.71
N ILE A 255 3.02 19.65 -12.10
CA ILE A 255 3.59 19.98 -10.78
C ILE A 255 4.17 21.40 -10.77
N ASP A 256 5.00 21.76 -11.75
CA ASP A 256 5.64 23.09 -11.83
C ASP A 256 4.61 24.21 -11.90
N THR A 257 3.49 23.99 -12.58
CA THR A 257 2.40 24.95 -12.66
C THR A 257 1.72 25.14 -11.31
N VAL A 258 1.48 24.04 -10.59
CA VAL A 258 0.81 24.09 -9.29
C VAL A 258 1.69 24.72 -8.22
N LEU A 259 3.00 24.48 -8.27
CA LEU A 259 3.96 25.12 -7.34
C LEU A 259 4.03 26.64 -7.49
N GLN A 260 3.50 27.23 -8.57
CA GLN A 260 3.36 28.70 -8.71
C GLN A 260 2.10 29.24 -8.01
N ILE A 261 1.16 28.39 -7.62
CA ILE A 261 -0.05 28.80 -6.90
C ILE A 261 0.34 29.11 -5.45
N PRO A 262 -0.04 30.28 -4.90
CA PRO A 262 0.20 30.59 -3.49
C PRO A 262 -0.38 29.51 -2.59
N SER A 263 0.43 29.01 -1.66
CA SER A 263 0.03 27.98 -0.71
C SER A 263 -1.16 28.44 0.15
N PHE A 264 -1.97 27.45 0.56
CA PHE A 264 -3.00 27.65 1.57
C PHE A 264 -2.38 27.70 2.97
N ALA A 265 -1.49 26.74 3.25
CA ALA A 265 -0.78 26.63 4.51
C ALA A 265 0.61 26.02 4.31
N GLU A 266 1.55 26.47 5.10
CA GLU A 266 2.90 25.94 5.20
C GLU A 266 3.13 25.52 6.64
N LEU A 267 3.43 24.25 6.83
CA LEU A 267 3.64 23.64 8.12
C LEU A 267 5.13 23.32 8.29
N GLU A 268 5.72 23.75 9.40
CA GLU A 268 7.06 23.35 9.82
C GLU A 268 6.98 22.77 11.22
N ILE A 269 7.52 21.56 11.41
CA ILE A 269 7.58 20.87 12.69
C ILE A 269 9.04 20.61 13.01
N ILE A 270 9.47 20.98 14.21
CA ILE A 270 10.81 20.70 14.73
C ILE A 270 10.66 19.78 15.92
N SER A 271 11.29 18.61 15.87
CA SER A 271 11.30 17.64 16.96
C SER A 271 12.38 17.94 18.01
N ASN A 272 12.31 17.28 19.15
CA ASN A 272 13.35 17.35 20.19
C ASN A 272 14.71 16.82 19.72
N GLU A 273 14.74 15.98 18.67
CA GLU A 273 15.95 15.46 18.04
C GLU A 273 16.50 16.43 16.97
N ALA A 274 15.92 17.65 16.87
CA ALA A 274 16.22 18.67 15.88
C ALA A 274 15.94 18.24 14.43
N ASP A 275 15.16 17.20 14.23
CA ASP A 275 14.62 16.88 12.92
C ASP A 275 13.57 17.91 12.53
N THR A 276 13.64 18.39 11.28
CA THR A 276 12.73 19.42 10.76
C THR A 276 11.96 18.87 9.58
N GLN A 277 10.65 18.85 9.70
CA GLN A 277 9.76 18.46 8.61
C GLN A 277 8.93 19.65 8.12
N GLN A 278 8.95 19.88 6.81
CA GLN A 278 8.16 20.91 6.15
C GLN A 278 7.12 20.27 5.24
N ILE A 279 5.91 20.83 5.24
CA ILE A 279 4.80 20.40 4.38
C ILE A 279 4.10 21.64 3.85
N ILE A 280 3.96 21.74 2.53
CA ILE A 280 3.29 22.85 1.85
C ILE A 280 1.97 22.34 1.29
N PHE A 281 0.86 22.97 1.66
CA PHE A 281 -0.48 22.67 1.18
C PHE A 281 -0.92 23.71 0.16
N ILE A 282 -1.17 23.26 -1.08
CA ILE A 282 -1.60 24.09 -2.19
C ILE A 282 -3.05 23.70 -2.52
N PRO A 283 -4.00 24.64 -2.65
CA PRO A 283 -5.39 24.30 -2.93
C PRO A 283 -5.55 23.69 -4.32
N GLU A 284 -6.32 22.61 -4.43
CA GLU A 284 -6.62 21.98 -5.73
C GLU A 284 -7.42 22.90 -6.65
N THR A 285 -8.29 23.72 -6.06
CA THR A 285 -9.05 24.74 -6.77
C THR A 285 -8.90 26.09 -6.10
N ASP A 286 -8.84 27.16 -6.89
CA ASP A 286 -8.74 28.54 -6.39
C ASP A 286 -10.05 29.04 -5.77
N GLN A 287 -11.10 28.22 -5.74
CA GLN A 287 -12.41 28.59 -5.24
C GLN A 287 -12.45 28.60 -3.72
N ASN A 288 -12.30 29.82 -3.16
CA ASN A 288 -12.82 30.21 -1.82
C ASN A 288 -12.38 29.37 -0.62
N ILE A 289 -11.09 29.08 -0.47
CA ILE A 289 -10.56 28.77 0.84
C ILE A 289 -10.44 30.06 1.62
N GLN A 290 -11.54 30.48 2.23
CA GLN A 290 -11.57 31.59 3.17
C GLN A 290 -11.18 31.02 4.55
N GLY A 291 -9.97 31.33 4.96
CA GLY A 291 -9.47 31.11 6.30
C GLY A 291 -9.07 29.67 6.66
N PRO A 292 -8.26 29.52 7.71
CA PRO A 292 -7.93 28.23 8.30
C PRO A 292 -9.19 27.48 8.80
N TYR A 293 -10.31 28.20 8.91
CA TYR A 293 -11.64 27.71 9.30
C TYR A 293 -12.69 28.12 8.28
N SER A 294 -12.84 27.38 7.22
CA SER A 294 -14.05 27.44 6.42
C SER A 294 -15.21 26.90 7.27
N GLN A 295 -16.16 27.79 7.60
CA GLN A 295 -17.36 27.44 8.35
C GLN A 295 -18.41 26.67 7.51
N THR A 296 -18.11 26.27 6.29
CA THR A 296 -18.97 25.44 5.47
C THR A 296 -18.72 23.97 5.79
N PRO A 297 -19.50 23.35 6.75
CA PRO A 297 -19.09 22.10 7.37
C PRO A 297 -19.30 20.86 6.53
N TYR A 298 -20.11 20.91 5.48
CA TYR A 298 -20.64 19.70 4.85
C TYR A 298 -20.43 19.55 3.34
N GLN A 299 -19.95 20.57 2.66
CA GLN A 299 -19.63 20.47 1.23
C GLN A 299 -18.17 20.06 0.94
N THR A 300 -17.41 19.77 1.97
CA THR A 300 -15.94 19.63 1.92
C THR A 300 -15.42 18.20 1.87
N PHE A 301 -16.26 17.19 1.72
CA PHE A 301 -15.77 15.81 1.53
C PHE A 301 -14.93 15.62 0.25
N GLU A 302 -15.12 16.47 -0.73
CA GLU A 302 -14.39 16.48 -2.00
C GLU A 302 -13.21 17.45 -2.00
N PHE A 303 -13.00 18.19 -0.90
CA PHE A 303 -11.97 19.20 -0.83
C PHE A 303 -10.60 18.55 -0.64
N ARG A 304 -9.67 18.84 -1.55
CA ARG A 304 -8.33 18.29 -1.57
C ARG A 304 -7.29 19.40 -1.61
N TYR A 305 -6.07 19.04 -1.20
CA TYR A 305 -4.86 19.83 -1.37
C TYR A 305 -3.86 19.05 -2.19
N TYR A 306 -3.12 19.72 -3.02
CA TYR A 306 -1.81 19.26 -3.40
C TYR A 306 -0.88 19.48 -2.21
N VAL A 307 -0.03 18.51 -1.97
CA VAL A 307 0.94 18.53 -0.87
C VAL A 307 2.32 18.40 -1.46
N PHE A 308 3.18 19.37 -1.16
CA PHE A 308 4.59 19.28 -1.50
C PHE A 308 5.41 19.04 -0.23
N LEU A 309 6.33 18.09 -0.29
CA LEU A 309 7.26 17.72 0.78
C LEU A 309 8.67 18.14 0.37
N PRO A 310 9.16 19.33 0.77
CA PRO A 310 10.43 19.86 0.28
C PRO A 310 11.65 18.95 0.56
N ALA A 311 11.66 18.24 1.69
CA ALA A 311 12.77 17.38 2.09
C ALA A 311 13.02 16.21 1.13
N THR A 312 11.96 15.67 0.52
CA THR A 312 12.03 14.52 -0.40
C THR A 312 11.75 14.90 -1.85
N GLY A 313 11.23 16.10 -2.09
CA GLY A 313 10.72 16.53 -3.41
C GLY A 313 9.40 15.87 -3.80
N ASP A 314 8.74 15.16 -2.88
CA ASP A 314 7.50 14.46 -3.19
C ASP A 314 6.33 15.41 -3.39
N PHE A 315 5.49 15.03 -4.36
CA PHE A 315 4.24 15.69 -4.64
C PHE A 315 3.09 14.70 -4.45
N ALA A 316 2.10 15.10 -3.66
CA ALA A 316 1.01 14.20 -3.24
C ALA A 316 -0.33 14.94 -3.20
N MET A 317 -1.40 14.20 -2.97
CA MET A 317 -2.73 14.74 -2.68
C MET A 317 -3.14 14.41 -1.26
N ALA A 318 -3.76 15.35 -0.57
CA ALA A 318 -4.34 15.15 0.76
C ALA A 318 -5.81 15.57 0.81
N GLN A 319 -6.56 14.92 1.68
CA GLN A 319 -7.98 15.22 1.90
C GLN A 319 -8.13 16.24 3.04
N HIS A 320 -8.92 17.28 2.80
CA HIS A 320 -9.15 18.36 3.79
C HIS A 320 -9.61 17.83 5.15
N TYR A 321 -10.56 16.88 5.19
CA TYR A 321 -11.12 16.42 6.45
C TYR A 321 -10.08 15.79 7.40
N LEU A 322 -9.01 15.17 6.86
CA LEU A 322 -7.91 14.60 7.65
C LEU A 322 -6.99 15.66 8.24
N TRP A 323 -6.81 16.78 7.51
CA TRP A 323 -5.87 17.84 7.86
C TRP A 323 -6.54 19.03 8.53
N ARG A 324 -7.87 19.18 8.42
CA ARG A 324 -8.63 20.26 9.04
C ARG A 324 -8.30 20.52 10.53
N PRO A 325 -8.09 19.51 11.38
CA PRO A 325 -7.73 19.75 12.77
C PRO A 325 -6.35 20.42 12.95
N VAL A 326 -5.45 20.30 11.97
CA VAL A 326 -4.14 20.94 11.95
C VAL A 326 -4.25 22.42 11.55
N PHE A 327 -5.23 22.76 10.70
CA PHE A 327 -5.42 24.13 10.23
C PHE A 327 -6.25 24.94 11.24
N ARG A 328 -5.56 25.47 12.26
CA ARG A 328 -6.15 26.33 13.30
C ARG A 328 -5.72 27.79 13.06
N SER A 329 -6.52 28.72 13.57
CA SER A 329 -6.13 30.13 13.66
C SER A 329 -5.31 30.36 14.92
N TYR A 330 -4.54 31.43 14.96
CA TYR A 330 -3.86 31.86 16.16
C TYR A 330 -4.82 32.06 17.35
N ASP A 331 -6.04 32.55 17.10
CA ASP A 331 -7.06 32.78 18.12
C ASP A 331 -7.54 31.50 18.80
N TYR A 332 -7.35 30.35 18.18
CA TYR A 332 -7.75 29.07 18.74
C TYR A 332 -7.13 28.77 20.13
N PHE A 333 -5.93 29.28 20.38
CA PHE A 333 -5.18 28.98 21.59
C PHE A 333 -5.55 29.87 22.79
N PHE A 334 -6.52 30.75 22.62
CA PHE A 334 -6.99 31.65 23.67
C PHE A 334 -8.43 31.32 24.04
N GLU A 335 -8.78 31.48 25.34
CA GLU A 335 -10.14 31.24 25.82
C GLU A 335 -11.13 32.19 25.17
N GLY A 336 -12.33 31.64 24.85
CA GLY A 336 -13.38 32.40 24.16
C GLY A 336 -14.21 33.25 25.09
#